data_9a0993a4a72612560735b6d39a1ea652
#
_entry.id   9a0993a4a72612560735b6d39a1ea652
#
_cell.length_a   1.000
_cell.length_b   1.000
_cell.length_c   1.000
_cell.angle_alpha   90.00
_cell.angle_beta   90.00
_cell.angle_gamma   90.00
#
_symmetry.space_group_name_H-M   'P 1'
#
loop_
_entity.id
_entity.type
_entity.pdbx_description
1 polymer ?
#
loop_
_entity_poly.entity_id
_entity_poly.type
_entity_poly.pdbx_seq_one_letter_code
_entity_poly.pdbx_strand_id
1 'polypeptide(L)'
;MHVRPFFWIFLATVCVSVLIFAATISAYRMMPMRVSIDQVSITGVNATMVRLHLTDPDGMPIDQASITPDAYMLDMAMRSKQISTRALGQGIYLALIHFSMAGPWNIDIIAHASGFNVTRQSIKLNIP
;
A
#
# COMPACT_ATOMS: atom_id res chain seq x y z
N MET A 1 -35.05 -28.42 -38.71
CA MET A 1 -34.41 -28.92 -37.47
C MET A 1 -35.20 -28.43 -36.27
N HIS A 2 -35.77 -29.34 -35.54
CA HIS A 2 -36.44 -28.98 -34.29
C HIS A 2 -35.42 -29.03 -33.15
N VAL A 3 -34.91 -27.85 -32.80
CA VAL A 3 -34.07 -27.75 -31.61
C VAL A 3 -34.99 -27.85 -30.39
N ARG A 4 -34.76 -28.84 -29.57
CA ARG A 4 -35.55 -29.07 -28.35
C ARG A 4 -35.52 -27.83 -27.46
N PRO A 5 -36.61 -27.40 -26.82
CA PRO A 5 -36.63 -26.22 -25.97
C PRO A 5 -35.63 -26.31 -24.82
N PHE A 6 -35.26 -27.52 -24.42
CA PHE A 6 -34.21 -27.78 -23.41
C PHE A 6 -32.85 -27.19 -23.76
N PHE A 7 -32.50 -27.16 -25.03
CA PHE A 7 -31.22 -26.58 -25.48
C PHE A 7 -31.17 -25.07 -25.24
N TRP A 8 -32.25 -24.38 -25.51
CA TRP A 8 -32.35 -22.95 -25.31
C TRP A 8 -32.28 -22.54 -23.83
N ILE A 9 -32.92 -23.33 -22.94
CA ILE A 9 -32.89 -23.14 -21.51
C ILE A 9 -31.45 -23.35 -20.99
N PHE A 10 -30.78 -24.40 -21.45
CA PHE A 10 -29.40 -24.67 -21.08
C PHE A 10 -28.46 -23.54 -21.52
N LEU A 11 -28.60 -23.09 -22.78
CA LEU A 11 -27.80 -21.99 -23.33
C LEU A 11 -28.02 -20.69 -22.54
N ALA A 12 -29.25 -20.34 -22.21
CA ALA A 12 -29.58 -19.16 -21.43
C ALA A 12 -28.96 -19.24 -20.02
N THR A 13 -29.02 -20.41 -19.38
CA THR A 13 -28.44 -20.64 -18.06
C THR A 13 -26.92 -20.44 -18.07
N VAL A 14 -26.24 -20.97 -19.08
CA VAL A 14 -24.79 -20.80 -19.24
C VAL A 14 -24.43 -19.34 -19.46
N CYS A 15 -25.15 -18.61 -20.30
CA CYS A 15 -24.91 -17.19 -20.56
C CYS A 15 -25.09 -16.35 -19.29
N VAL A 16 -26.15 -16.59 -18.51
CA VAL A 16 -26.39 -15.90 -17.24
C VAL A 16 -25.29 -16.19 -16.23
N SER A 17 -24.85 -17.46 -16.13
CA SER A 17 -23.76 -17.86 -15.26
C SER A 17 -22.45 -17.15 -15.60
N VAL A 18 -22.11 -17.05 -16.87
CA VAL A 18 -20.90 -16.35 -17.35
C VAL A 18 -20.98 -14.84 -17.04
N LEU A 19 -22.15 -14.23 -17.23
CA LEU A 19 -22.33 -12.80 -16.92
C LEU A 19 -22.20 -12.52 -15.43
N ILE A 20 -22.75 -13.36 -14.57
CA ILE A 20 -22.62 -13.23 -13.11
C ILE A 20 -21.16 -13.40 -12.70
N PHE A 21 -20.46 -14.38 -13.25
CA PHE A 21 -19.05 -14.61 -12.97
C PHE A 21 -18.18 -13.43 -13.41
N ALA A 22 -18.41 -12.88 -14.60
CA ALA A 22 -17.70 -11.70 -15.08
C ALA A 22 -17.96 -10.47 -14.21
N ALA A 23 -19.20 -10.27 -13.75
CA ALA A 23 -19.54 -9.18 -12.83
C ALA A 23 -18.84 -9.31 -11.47
N THR A 24 -18.74 -10.54 -10.93
CA THR A 24 -18.03 -10.77 -9.66
C THR A 24 -16.53 -10.52 -9.79
N ILE A 25 -15.91 -10.93 -10.89
CA ILE A 25 -14.49 -10.62 -11.14
C ILE A 25 -14.25 -9.11 -11.24
N SER A 26 -15.16 -8.40 -11.91
CA SER A 26 -15.05 -6.94 -12.03
C SER A 26 -15.17 -6.22 -10.68
N ALA A 27 -15.90 -6.79 -9.71
CA ALA A 27 -16.03 -6.25 -8.37
C ALA A 27 -14.75 -6.42 -7.52
N TYR A 28 -13.86 -7.33 -7.87
CA TYR A 28 -12.59 -7.56 -7.19
C TYR A 28 -11.44 -6.71 -7.73
N ARG A 29 -11.71 -5.62 -8.42
CA ARG A 29 -10.65 -4.70 -8.84
C ARG A 29 -10.00 -4.10 -7.62
N MET A 30 -8.68 -4.26 -7.53
CA MET A 30 -7.90 -3.59 -6.50
C MET A 30 -7.94 -2.09 -6.72
N MET A 31 -8.20 -1.35 -5.65
CA MET A 31 -8.21 0.10 -5.68
C MET A 31 -6.80 0.67 -5.51
N PRO A 32 -6.47 1.79 -6.18
CA PRO A 32 -5.23 2.50 -5.89
C PRO A 32 -5.30 3.10 -4.49
N MET A 33 -4.16 3.11 -3.81
CA MET A 33 -3.98 3.69 -2.49
C MET A 33 -3.11 4.93 -2.59
N ARG A 34 -3.46 5.98 -1.88
CA ARG A 34 -2.65 7.20 -1.81
C ARG A 34 -1.87 7.21 -0.50
N VAL A 35 -0.58 7.34 -0.63
CA VAL A 35 0.33 7.53 0.51
C VAL A 35 0.83 8.96 0.47
N SER A 36 0.50 9.74 1.49
CA SER A 36 1.04 11.08 1.68
C SER A 36 1.91 11.12 2.93
N ILE A 37 2.97 11.89 2.85
CA ILE A 37 3.87 12.11 3.97
C ILE A 37 3.49 13.44 4.60
N ASP A 38 2.90 13.38 5.81
CA ASP A 38 2.43 14.59 6.48
C ASP A 38 3.56 15.32 7.19
N GLN A 39 4.46 14.57 7.80
CA GLN A 39 5.51 15.16 8.62
C GLN A 39 6.72 14.25 8.70
N VAL A 40 7.89 14.84 8.58
CA VAL A 40 9.18 14.18 8.85
C VAL A 40 9.85 14.96 9.98
N SER A 41 10.12 14.30 11.09
CA SER A 41 10.79 14.89 12.25
C SER A 41 12.13 14.21 12.44
N ILE A 42 13.21 14.94 12.18
CA ILE A 42 14.57 14.47 12.31
C ILE A 42 15.14 15.00 13.63
N THR A 43 15.29 14.12 14.62
CA THR A 43 15.89 14.45 15.91
C THR A 43 17.36 14.04 16.01
N GLY A 44 17.94 13.57 14.93
CA GLY A 44 19.32 13.12 14.82
C GLY A 44 19.42 11.70 14.30
N VAL A 45 20.62 11.14 14.35
CA VAL A 45 20.92 9.80 13.84
C VAL A 45 20.06 8.72 14.51
N ASN A 46 19.78 8.89 15.79
CA ASN A 46 19.13 7.85 16.61
C ASN A 46 17.60 7.82 16.51
N ALA A 47 16.97 8.85 15.97
CA ALA A 47 15.52 8.87 15.89
C ALA A 47 15.03 9.82 14.79
N THR A 48 14.48 9.25 13.76
CA THR A 48 13.72 9.99 12.75
C THR A 48 12.31 9.41 12.69
N MET A 49 11.34 10.28 12.84
CA MET A 49 9.94 9.91 12.74
C MET A 49 9.36 10.37 11.42
N VAL A 50 8.70 9.47 10.73
CA VAL A 50 7.97 9.77 9.50
C VAL A 50 6.50 9.48 9.74
N ARG A 51 5.67 10.51 9.59
CA ARG A 51 4.22 10.39 9.72
C ARG A 51 3.60 10.26 8.34
N LEU A 52 2.83 9.20 8.16
CA LEU A 52 2.20 8.84 6.89
C LEU A 52 0.69 8.91 7.02
N HIS A 53 0.03 9.32 5.95
CA HIS A 53 -1.41 9.26 5.84
C HIS A 53 -1.81 8.45 4.62
N LEU A 54 -2.54 7.35 4.84
CA LEU A 54 -3.04 6.47 3.81
C LEU A 54 -4.51 6.72 3.58
N THR A 55 -4.86 7.00 2.32
CA THR A 55 -6.24 7.23 1.92
C THR A 55 -6.57 6.44 0.66
N ASP A 56 -7.84 6.15 0.47
CA ASP A 56 -8.37 5.67 -0.79
C ASP A 56 -8.54 6.81 -1.81
N PRO A 57 -8.96 6.53 -3.06
CA PRO A 57 -9.15 7.59 -4.07
C PRO A 57 -10.21 8.63 -3.68
N ASP A 58 -11.14 8.29 -2.80
CA ASP A 58 -12.20 9.19 -2.32
C ASP A 58 -11.76 10.01 -1.09
N GLY A 59 -10.54 9.80 -0.61
CA GLY A 59 -9.99 10.51 0.55
C GLY A 59 -10.33 9.86 1.89
N MET A 60 -10.95 8.69 1.89
CA MET A 60 -11.26 7.95 3.13
C MET A 60 -10.01 7.31 3.71
N PRO A 61 -9.82 7.36 5.04
CA PRO A 61 -8.64 6.78 5.67
C PRO A 61 -8.64 5.25 5.61
N ILE A 62 -7.46 4.68 5.46
CA ILE A 62 -7.23 3.23 5.44
C ILE A 62 -6.58 2.83 6.76
N ASP A 63 -7.32 2.15 7.64
CA ASP A 63 -6.88 1.86 9.01
C ASP A 63 -6.15 0.52 9.17
N GLN A 64 -6.35 -0.42 8.25
CA GLN A 64 -5.76 -1.76 8.34
C GLN A 64 -4.78 -1.99 7.20
N ALA A 65 -3.66 -1.29 7.24
CA ALA A 65 -2.59 -1.46 6.28
C ALA A 65 -1.31 -1.94 6.96
N SER A 66 -0.51 -2.68 6.22
CA SER A 66 0.84 -3.06 6.60
C SER A 66 1.82 -2.09 5.96
N ILE A 67 2.62 -1.39 6.76
CA ILE A 67 3.64 -0.47 6.31
C ILE A 67 5.00 -1.11 6.53
N THR A 68 5.79 -1.20 5.47
CA THR A 68 7.15 -1.74 5.52
C THR A 68 8.12 -0.67 5.03
N PRO A 69 8.77 0.08 5.94
CA PRO A 69 9.84 1.01 5.57
C PRO A 69 11.15 0.26 5.34
N ASP A 70 11.92 0.71 4.38
CA ASP A 70 13.29 0.26 4.14
C ASP A 70 14.18 1.50 3.96
N ALA A 71 15.17 1.66 4.80
CA ALA A 71 16.07 2.81 4.77
C ALA A 71 17.48 2.36 4.40
N TYR A 72 18.05 2.96 3.38
CA TYR A 72 19.40 2.65 2.90
C TYR A 72 20.14 3.90 2.44
N MET A 73 21.45 3.86 2.50
CA MET A 73 22.31 4.92 1.96
C MET A 73 22.54 4.71 0.46
N LEU A 74 22.48 5.80 -0.30
CA LEU A 74 22.70 5.78 -1.74
C LEU A 74 24.18 5.52 -2.10
N ASP A 75 25.11 6.01 -1.28
CA ASP A 75 26.54 5.96 -1.54
C ASP A 75 27.24 4.73 -0.98
N MET A 76 26.58 4.00 -0.11
CA MET A 76 27.12 2.82 0.57
C MET A 76 26.10 1.70 0.64
N ALA A 77 26.55 0.45 0.67
CA ALA A 77 25.69 -0.72 0.86
C ALA A 77 25.27 -0.85 2.34
N MET A 78 24.63 0.17 2.90
CA MET A 78 24.26 0.25 4.29
C MET A 78 22.75 0.43 4.44
N ARG A 79 22.14 -0.37 5.31
CA ARG A 79 20.71 -0.34 5.59
C ARG A 79 20.46 -0.14 7.07
N SER A 80 19.37 0.52 7.40
CA SER A 80 18.90 0.60 8.77
C SER A 80 18.30 -0.75 9.19
N LYS A 81 18.72 -1.25 10.34
CA LYS A 81 18.24 -2.51 10.92
C LYS A 81 17.16 -2.30 11.98
N GLN A 82 16.97 -1.08 12.43
CA GLN A 82 16.04 -0.76 13.50
C GLN A 82 14.96 0.17 12.97
N ILE A 83 13.88 -0.43 12.53
CA ILE A 83 12.71 0.27 12.03
C ILE A 83 11.49 -0.28 12.74
N SER A 84 10.66 0.60 13.29
CA SER A 84 9.38 0.23 13.88
C SER A 84 8.26 1.07 13.27
N THR A 85 7.08 0.46 13.16
CA THR A 85 5.89 1.14 12.66
C THR A 85 4.75 1.01 13.66
N ARG A 86 3.93 2.06 13.73
CA ARG A 86 2.79 2.10 14.62
C ARG A 86 1.60 2.74 13.90
N ALA A 87 0.44 2.11 13.99
CA ALA A 87 -0.81 2.69 13.51
C ALA A 87 -1.40 3.60 14.59
N LEU A 88 -1.74 4.83 14.22
CA LEU A 88 -2.34 5.81 15.13
C LEU A 88 -3.86 5.94 14.93
N GLY A 89 -4.44 5.22 13.98
CA GLY A 89 -5.84 5.33 13.60
C GLY A 89 -6.10 6.41 12.56
N GLN A 90 -7.27 6.40 11.96
CA GLN A 90 -7.69 7.34 10.91
C GLN A 90 -6.73 7.41 9.70
N GLY A 91 -6.14 6.27 9.34
CA GLY A 91 -5.21 6.17 8.23
C GLY A 91 -3.83 6.76 8.50
N ILE A 92 -3.52 7.11 9.74
CA ILE A 92 -2.25 7.69 10.15
C ILE A 92 -1.33 6.61 10.68
N TYR A 93 -0.12 6.56 10.13
CA TYR A 93 0.94 5.62 10.51
C TYR A 93 2.21 6.37 10.84
N LEU A 94 2.88 5.89 11.87
CA LEU A 94 4.14 6.46 12.33
C LEU A 94 5.24 5.44 12.10
N ALA A 95 6.29 5.84 11.37
CA ALA A 95 7.49 5.05 11.19
C ALA A 95 8.64 5.69 11.99
N LEU A 96 9.24 4.91 12.87
CA LEU A 96 10.42 5.31 13.63
C LEU A 96 11.63 4.58 13.06
N ILE A 97 12.62 5.33 12.61
CA ILE A 97 13.79 4.80 11.93
C ILE A 97 15.05 5.26 12.67
N HIS A 98 15.91 4.29 13.00
CA HIS A 98 17.22 4.54 13.55
C HIS A 98 18.28 4.42 12.46
N PHE A 99 19.01 5.47 12.22
CA PHE A 99 20.12 5.48 11.27
C PHE A 99 21.43 5.15 11.96
N SER A 100 22.28 4.42 11.27
CA SER A 100 23.59 4.02 11.80
C SER A 100 24.63 5.14 11.70
N MET A 101 24.44 6.10 10.79
CA MET A 101 25.34 7.24 10.61
C MET A 101 24.63 8.40 9.91
N ALA A 102 25.22 9.58 10.02
CA ALA A 102 24.78 10.76 9.27
C ALA A 102 25.06 10.62 7.78
N GLY A 103 24.33 11.32 6.96
CA GLY A 103 24.51 11.37 5.52
C GLY A 103 23.21 11.26 4.73
N PRO A 104 23.30 11.08 3.39
CA PRO A 104 22.14 10.97 2.53
C PRO A 104 21.54 9.57 2.62
N TRP A 105 20.29 9.49 3.03
CA TRP A 105 19.53 8.27 3.13
C TRP A 105 18.31 8.31 2.22
N ASN A 106 17.98 7.17 1.65
CA ASN A 106 16.73 6.96 0.94
C ASN A 106 15.83 6.05 1.77
N ILE A 107 14.58 6.43 1.90
CA ILE A 107 13.57 5.64 2.61
C ILE A 107 12.50 5.23 1.62
N ASP A 108 12.36 3.93 1.39
CA ASP A 108 11.29 3.35 0.60
C ASP A 108 10.20 2.86 1.57
N ILE A 109 9.00 3.38 1.39
CA ILE A 109 7.85 2.98 2.18
C ILE A 109 6.93 2.17 1.28
N ILE A 110 6.71 0.92 1.66
CA ILE A 110 5.83 0.00 0.96
C ILE A 110 4.57 -0.16 1.81
N ALA A 111 3.43 0.22 1.26
CA ALA A 111 2.14 0.09 1.90
C ALA A 111 1.33 -1.02 1.24
N HIS A 112 0.78 -1.89 2.05
CA HIS A 112 -0.08 -2.99 1.62
C HIS A 112 -1.35 -3.02 2.46
N ALA A 113 -2.50 -3.04 1.81
CA ALA A 113 -3.79 -3.20 2.45
C ALA A 113 -4.68 -4.15 1.64
N SER A 114 -5.56 -4.87 2.32
CA SER A 114 -6.50 -5.79 1.68
C SER A 114 -7.44 -5.03 0.75
N GLY A 115 -7.57 -5.47 -0.49
CA GLY A 115 -8.39 -4.82 -1.52
C GLY A 115 -7.73 -3.65 -2.23
N PHE A 116 -6.47 -3.31 -1.90
CA PHE A 116 -5.73 -2.21 -2.51
C PHE A 116 -4.46 -2.71 -3.21
N ASN A 117 -4.04 -1.98 -4.23
CA ASN A 117 -2.75 -2.20 -4.87
C ASN A 117 -1.62 -1.85 -3.92
N VAL A 118 -0.53 -2.63 -3.96
CA VAL A 118 0.69 -2.30 -3.23
C VAL A 118 1.25 -0.98 -3.75
N THR A 119 1.50 -0.05 -2.85
CA THR A 119 2.00 1.28 -3.18
C THR A 119 3.37 1.50 -2.54
N ARG A 120 4.28 2.05 -3.32
CA ARG A 120 5.63 2.38 -2.87
C ARG A 120 5.83 3.90 -2.96
N GLN A 121 6.35 4.47 -1.89
CA GLN A 121 6.73 5.88 -1.81
C GLN A 121 8.18 5.98 -1.36
N SER A 122 8.98 6.75 -2.08
CA SER A 122 10.40 6.97 -1.75
C SER A 122 10.63 8.40 -1.30
N ILE A 123 11.44 8.55 -0.25
CA ILE A 123 11.84 9.84 0.30
C ILE A 123 13.36 9.87 0.39
N LYS A 124 13.95 11.00 0.02
CA LYS A 124 15.36 11.27 0.27
C LYS A 124 15.52 12.19 1.45
N LEU A 125 16.29 11.76 2.43
CA LEU A 125 16.59 12.53 3.64
C LEU A 125 18.10 12.69 3.78
N ASN A 126 18.50 13.88 4.22
CA ASN A 126 19.87 14.13 4.65
C ASN A 126 19.91 14.21 6.17
N ILE A 127 20.54 13.24 6.80
CA ILE A 127 20.64 13.15 8.26
C ILE A 127 21.88 13.94 8.71
N PRO A 128 21.68 14.97 9.52
CA PRO A 128 22.78 15.80 10.01
C PRO A 128 23.73 15.10 10.96
#